data_bf59ee3e6739274b16f6937b46ce2236
#
_entry.id   bf59ee3e6739274b16f6937b46ce2236
#
_cell.length_a   1.000
_cell.length_b   1.000
_cell.length_c   1.000
_cell.angle_alpha   90.00
_cell.angle_beta   90.00
_cell.angle_gamma   90.00
#
_symmetry.space_group_name_H-M   'P 1'
#
loop_
_entity.id
_entity.type
_entity.pdbx_description
1 polymer ?
#
loop_
_entity_poly.entity_id
_entity_poly.type
_entity_poly.pdbx_seq_one_letter_code
_entity_poly.pdbx_strand_id
1 'polypeptide(L)'
;QSYLWNEKPVIYNVLNIPKAPDGEPQLVSFDWVNTAFHEFGHALHGFFADQTYPSLSGTATARDFVEYPSQVHEMWATYPEVLRNYAKHVDTGETIPTELVDKIEASSKFNQGYDFGEVVEAALLDMKWHALSKAEAAAIDTPEKVSAYEDSALRDLGLEVDLVPPRYRTTYFNHIFSGPAGYSAGYYSYLWTQMLD
;
A
#
# COMPACT_ATOMS: atom_id res chain seq x y z
N GLN A 1 -11.34 -19.64 2.23
CA GLN A 1 -12.45 -20.00 1.34
C GLN A 1 -12.05 -21.13 0.42
N SER A 2 -12.88 -22.12 0.28
CA SER A 2 -12.61 -23.22 -0.68
C SER A 2 -13.87 -23.99 -0.99
N TYR A 3 -14.11 -24.26 -2.26
CA TYR A 3 -15.13 -25.21 -2.69
C TYR A 3 -14.85 -26.64 -2.17
N LEU A 4 -13.60 -27.03 -2.12
CA LEU A 4 -13.21 -28.34 -1.61
C LEU A 4 -13.58 -28.55 -0.14
N TRP A 5 -13.64 -27.46 0.65
CA TRP A 5 -13.98 -27.52 2.06
C TRP A 5 -15.42 -27.06 2.33
N ASN A 6 -16.13 -26.59 1.30
CA ASN A 6 -17.48 -26.00 1.42
C ASN A 6 -17.54 -24.87 2.47
N GLU A 7 -16.48 -24.07 2.54
CA GLU A 7 -16.36 -22.93 3.47
C GLU A 7 -16.60 -21.62 2.76
N LYS A 8 -17.41 -20.77 3.36
CA LYS A 8 -17.62 -19.40 2.91
C LYS A 8 -16.48 -18.49 3.43
N PRO A 9 -16.17 -17.41 2.71
CA PRO A 9 -15.15 -16.48 3.19
C PRO A 9 -15.61 -15.77 4.46
N VAL A 10 -14.69 -15.63 5.40
CA VAL A 10 -14.77 -14.66 6.49
C VAL A 10 -13.59 -13.74 6.35
N ILE A 11 -13.83 -12.46 6.15
CA ILE A 11 -12.80 -11.47 5.84
C ILE A 11 -12.86 -10.40 6.92
N TYR A 12 -11.68 -10.09 7.47
CA TYR A 12 -11.49 -9.01 8.43
C TYR A 12 -10.77 -7.86 7.73
N ASN A 13 -11.33 -6.66 7.87
CA ASN A 13 -10.68 -5.43 7.44
C ASN A 13 -10.34 -4.61 8.69
N VAL A 14 -9.05 -4.31 8.89
CA VAL A 14 -8.55 -3.62 10.08
C VAL A 14 -7.71 -2.43 9.66
N LEU A 15 -8.09 -1.25 10.13
CA LEU A 15 -7.39 0.00 9.88
C LEU A 15 -6.86 0.59 11.20
N ASN A 16 -5.68 1.20 11.15
CA ASN A 16 -5.06 1.85 12.31
C ASN A 16 -5.38 3.36 12.35
N ILE A 17 -6.65 3.72 12.16
CA ILE A 17 -7.10 5.11 12.21
C ILE A 17 -7.00 5.62 13.65
N PRO A 18 -6.29 6.72 13.92
CA PRO A 18 -6.21 7.32 15.24
C PRO A 18 -7.61 7.69 15.75
N LYS A 19 -7.92 7.32 16.99
CA LYS A 19 -9.20 7.65 17.62
C LYS A 19 -9.26 9.16 17.91
N ALA A 20 -10.39 9.79 17.58
CA ALA A 20 -10.66 11.17 17.99
C ALA A 20 -10.80 11.29 19.52
N PRO A 21 -10.55 12.47 20.12
CA PRO A 21 -10.86 12.74 21.51
C PRO A 21 -12.33 12.46 21.85
N ASP A 22 -12.61 12.07 23.10
CA ASP A 22 -13.97 11.76 23.52
C ASP A 22 -14.89 12.99 23.37
N GLY A 23 -15.99 12.80 22.66
CA GLY A 23 -16.97 13.86 22.37
C GLY A 23 -16.72 14.65 21.09
N GLU A 24 -15.62 14.40 20.40
CA GLU A 24 -15.33 15.01 19.09
C GLU A 24 -15.71 14.06 17.94
N PRO A 25 -16.10 14.63 16.77
CA PRO A 25 -16.36 13.82 15.58
C PRO A 25 -15.09 13.15 15.09
N GLN A 26 -15.18 11.90 14.63
CA GLN A 26 -14.08 11.17 14.04
C GLN A 26 -13.83 11.70 12.61
N LEU A 27 -12.92 12.65 12.48
CA LEU A 27 -12.46 13.12 11.18
C LEU A 27 -11.18 12.38 10.77
N VAL A 28 -11.06 12.08 9.49
CA VAL A 28 -9.91 11.39 8.92
C VAL A 28 -9.39 12.15 7.70
N SER A 29 -8.09 12.02 7.40
CA SER A 29 -7.52 12.57 6.17
C SER A 29 -8.06 11.79 4.96
N PHE A 30 -7.95 12.38 3.78
CA PHE A 30 -8.34 11.71 2.54
C PHE A 30 -7.50 10.45 2.28
N ASP A 31 -6.24 10.43 2.72
CA ASP A 31 -5.37 9.24 2.64
C ASP A 31 -5.96 8.05 3.39
N TRP A 32 -6.57 8.27 4.58
CA TRP A 32 -7.26 7.20 5.30
C TRP A 32 -8.52 6.72 4.58
N VAL A 33 -9.21 7.62 3.87
CA VAL A 33 -10.34 7.24 3.02
C VAL A 33 -9.84 6.35 1.89
N ASN A 34 -8.79 6.77 1.19
CA ASN A 34 -8.19 5.98 0.10
C ASN A 34 -7.72 4.61 0.61
N THR A 35 -7.02 4.57 1.74
CA THR A 35 -6.62 3.32 2.39
C THR A 35 -7.83 2.42 2.71
N ALA A 36 -8.95 2.99 3.18
CA ALA A 36 -10.16 2.20 3.45
C ALA A 36 -10.74 1.58 2.17
N PHE A 37 -10.73 2.30 1.05
CA PHE A 37 -11.11 1.77 -0.25
C PHE A 37 -10.13 0.68 -0.72
N HIS A 38 -8.84 0.89 -0.57
CA HIS A 38 -7.79 -0.08 -0.87
C HIS A 38 -8.04 -1.40 -0.13
N GLU A 39 -8.12 -1.35 1.19
CA GLU A 39 -8.32 -2.54 2.02
C GLU A 39 -9.66 -3.23 1.71
N PHE A 40 -10.70 -2.46 1.39
CA PHE A 40 -11.95 -3.05 0.97
C PHE A 40 -11.86 -3.73 -0.41
N GLY A 41 -10.98 -3.27 -1.29
CA GLY A 41 -10.65 -3.93 -2.55
C GLY A 41 -10.07 -5.34 -2.32
N HIS A 42 -9.20 -5.51 -1.33
CA HIS A 42 -8.74 -6.84 -0.89
C HIS A 42 -9.90 -7.69 -0.34
N ALA A 43 -10.81 -7.07 0.41
CA ALA A 43 -11.99 -7.77 0.90
C ALA A 43 -12.88 -8.27 -0.25
N LEU A 44 -13.11 -7.45 -1.28
CA LEU A 44 -13.85 -7.84 -2.48
C LEU A 44 -13.16 -8.97 -3.24
N HIS A 45 -11.84 -8.92 -3.37
CA HIS A 45 -11.04 -10.00 -3.96
C HIS A 45 -11.31 -11.33 -3.23
N GLY A 46 -11.36 -11.28 -1.89
CA GLY A 46 -11.69 -12.45 -1.09
C GLY A 46 -13.16 -12.90 -1.23
N PHE A 47 -14.11 -11.97 -1.31
CA PHE A 47 -15.54 -12.30 -1.46
C PHE A 47 -15.86 -12.90 -2.82
N PHE A 48 -15.23 -12.42 -3.88
CA PHE A 48 -15.44 -12.91 -5.24
C PHE A 48 -14.54 -14.09 -5.60
N ALA A 49 -13.67 -14.51 -4.69
CA ALA A 49 -12.79 -15.64 -4.93
C ALA A 49 -13.61 -16.92 -5.12
N ASP A 50 -13.52 -17.51 -6.30
CA ASP A 50 -14.28 -18.66 -6.77
C ASP A 50 -13.34 -19.71 -7.41
N GLN A 51 -12.28 -20.08 -6.70
CA GLN A 51 -11.28 -21.02 -7.16
C GLN A 51 -11.51 -22.41 -6.57
N THR A 52 -11.19 -23.45 -7.36
CA THR A 52 -11.27 -24.84 -6.91
C THR A 52 -10.31 -25.13 -5.77
N TYR A 53 -9.08 -24.61 -5.86
CA TYR A 53 -8.01 -24.90 -4.91
C TYR A 53 -7.82 -23.77 -3.91
N PRO A 54 -7.83 -24.07 -2.59
CA PRO A 54 -7.63 -23.07 -1.53
C PRO A 54 -6.33 -22.29 -1.66
N SER A 55 -5.26 -22.95 -2.11
CA SER A 55 -3.94 -22.35 -2.30
C SER A 55 -3.84 -21.33 -3.44
N LEU A 56 -4.91 -21.20 -4.23
CA LEU A 56 -5.01 -20.24 -5.33
C LEU A 56 -6.21 -19.27 -5.14
N SER A 57 -6.77 -19.19 -3.92
CA SER A 57 -8.00 -18.47 -3.65
C SER A 57 -7.75 -17.14 -2.95
N GLY A 58 -8.42 -16.09 -3.41
CA GLY A 58 -8.33 -14.75 -2.84
C GLY A 58 -6.89 -14.22 -2.91
N THR A 59 -6.36 -13.75 -1.77
CA THR A 59 -4.99 -13.22 -1.68
C THR A 59 -3.88 -14.27 -1.79
N ALA A 60 -4.22 -15.57 -1.87
CA ALA A 60 -3.28 -16.63 -2.23
C ALA A 60 -3.06 -16.65 -3.76
N THR A 61 -2.53 -15.58 -4.30
CA THR A 61 -2.26 -15.35 -5.73
C THR A 61 -0.81 -14.89 -5.93
N ALA A 62 -0.41 -14.68 -7.19
CA ALA A 62 0.90 -14.09 -7.48
C ALA A 62 1.07 -12.75 -6.75
N ARG A 63 2.26 -12.53 -6.18
CA ARG A 63 2.51 -11.33 -5.37
C ARG A 63 2.36 -10.04 -6.18
N ASP A 64 2.74 -10.06 -7.44
CA ASP A 64 2.60 -8.96 -8.39
C ASP A 64 1.21 -8.83 -9.01
N PHE A 65 0.20 -9.50 -8.42
CA PHE A 65 -1.22 -9.32 -8.76
C PHE A 65 -2.06 -8.98 -7.53
N VAL A 66 -1.58 -9.27 -6.32
CA VAL A 66 -2.40 -9.17 -5.09
C VAL A 66 -2.90 -7.74 -4.83
N GLU A 67 -2.16 -6.71 -5.25
CA GLU A 67 -2.55 -5.30 -5.09
C GLU A 67 -3.47 -4.77 -6.20
N TYR A 68 -3.64 -5.50 -7.30
CA TYR A 68 -4.49 -5.05 -8.41
C TYR A 68 -5.94 -4.78 -7.99
N PRO A 69 -6.66 -5.69 -7.30
CA PRO A 69 -8.03 -5.43 -6.88
C PRO A 69 -8.17 -4.28 -5.88
N SER A 70 -7.17 -4.09 -5.01
CA SER A 70 -7.16 -2.99 -4.03
C SER A 70 -6.94 -1.64 -4.69
N GLN A 71 -5.94 -1.52 -5.58
CA GLN A 71 -5.65 -0.30 -6.32
C GLN A 71 -6.80 0.10 -7.25
N VAL A 72 -7.35 -0.82 -8.04
CA VAL A 72 -8.56 -0.57 -8.84
C VAL A 72 -9.71 -0.04 -7.99
N HIS A 73 -9.86 -0.53 -6.76
CA HIS A 73 -10.94 -0.09 -5.90
C HIS A 73 -10.72 1.33 -5.33
N GLU A 74 -9.50 1.81 -5.24
CA GLU A 74 -9.17 3.19 -4.84
C GLU A 74 -9.81 4.24 -5.76
N MET A 75 -9.96 3.95 -7.06
CA MET A 75 -10.58 4.88 -8.02
C MET A 75 -11.99 5.30 -7.61
N TRP A 76 -12.71 4.44 -6.88
CA TRP A 76 -14.06 4.75 -6.41
C TRP A 76 -14.09 5.80 -5.32
N ALA A 77 -12.98 6.05 -4.61
CA ALA A 77 -12.94 7.07 -3.55
C ALA A 77 -13.24 8.48 -4.08
N THR A 78 -12.76 8.80 -5.28
CA THR A 78 -12.98 10.11 -5.92
C THR A 78 -14.10 10.11 -6.95
N TYR A 79 -14.67 8.93 -7.28
CA TYR A 79 -15.75 8.87 -8.25
C TYR A 79 -16.96 9.71 -7.78
N PRO A 80 -17.44 10.69 -8.57
CA PRO A 80 -18.34 11.73 -8.07
C PRO A 80 -19.62 11.22 -7.41
N GLU A 81 -20.21 10.14 -7.92
CA GLU A 81 -21.45 9.58 -7.36
C GLU A 81 -21.19 8.88 -6.02
N VAL A 82 -20.04 8.21 -5.87
CA VAL A 82 -19.64 7.56 -4.63
C VAL A 82 -19.22 8.60 -3.59
N LEU A 83 -18.40 9.57 -3.99
CA LEU A 83 -17.91 10.64 -3.13
C LEU A 83 -19.06 11.41 -2.48
N ARG A 84 -20.11 11.74 -3.22
CA ARG A 84 -21.30 12.44 -2.70
C ARG A 84 -22.06 11.66 -1.63
N ASN A 85 -21.90 10.35 -1.54
CA ASN A 85 -22.58 9.55 -0.53
C ASN A 85 -21.92 9.69 0.85
N TYR A 86 -20.58 9.83 0.91
CA TYR A 86 -19.83 9.82 2.16
C TYR A 86 -19.19 11.18 2.51
N ALA A 87 -18.78 11.98 1.52
CA ALA A 87 -18.13 13.26 1.76
C ALA A 87 -19.17 14.35 2.08
N LYS A 88 -19.49 14.49 3.36
CA LYS A 88 -20.49 15.42 3.88
C LYS A 88 -19.91 16.28 4.99
N HIS A 89 -20.33 17.54 5.04
CA HIS A 89 -19.94 18.45 6.11
C HIS A 89 -20.44 17.92 7.46
N VAL A 90 -19.55 17.87 8.45
CA VAL A 90 -19.82 17.22 9.75
C VAL A 90 -20.98 17.86 10.52
N ASP A 91 -21.15 19.19 10.42
CA ASP A 91 -22.21 19.91 11.14
C ASP A 91 -23.50 20.07 10.32
N THR A 92 -23.39 20.33 9.00
CA THR A 92 -24.55 20.66 8.17
C THR A 92 -25.09 19.45 7.41
N GLY A 93 -24.28 18.41 7.21
CA GLY A 93 -24.64 17.24 6.38
C GLY A 93 -24.66 17.55 4.87
N GLU A 94 -24.28 18.76 4.47
CA GLU A 94 -24.22 19.13 3.06
C GLU A 94 -23.11 18.33 2.34
N THR A 95 -23.42 17.93 1.11
CA THR A 95 -22.46 17.22 0.26
C THR A 95 -21.29 18.13 -0.13
N ILE A 96 -20.10 17.56 -0.25
CA ILE A 96 -18.89 18.29 -0.70
C ILE A 96 -19.16 19.08 -2.00
N PRO A 97 -18.82 20.38 -2.06
CA PRO A 97 -18.94 21.19 -3.27
C PRO A 97 -18.06 20.67 -4.41
N THR A 98 -18.54 20.77 -5.64
CA THR A 98 -17.80 20.33 -6.84
C THR A 98 -16.44 21.00 -6.95
N GLU A 99 -16.33 22.29 -6.60
CA GLU A 99 -15.07 23.04 -6.63
C GLU A 99 -14.00 22.44 -5.68
N LEU A 100 -14.41 21.79 -4.60
CA LEU A 100 -13.47 21.09 -3.71
C LEU A 100 -13.06 19.74 -4.30
N VAL A 101 -13.96 19.05 -4.98
CA VAL A 101 -13.63 17.81 -5.70
C VAL A 101 -12.60 18.09 -6.79
N ASP A 102 -12.84 19.12 -7.60
CA ASP A 102 -11.90 19.56 -8.65
C ASP A 102 -10.51 19.90 -8.08
N LYS A 103 -10.46 20.49 -6.89
CA LYS A 103 -9.20 20.78 -6.19
C LYS A 103 -8.50 19.51 -5.71
N ILE A 104 -9.23 18.53 -5.22
CA ILE A 104 -8.67 17.23 -4.83
C ILE A 104 -8.04 16.55 -6.05
N GLU A 105 -8.77 16.50 -7.17
CA GLU A 105 -8.25 15.93 -8.42
C GLU A 105 -7.04 16.69 -8.98
N ALA A 106 -7.03 18.03 -8.86
CA ALA A 106 -5.89 18.82 -9.28
C ALA A 106 -4.68 18.61 -8.37
N SER A 107 -4.89 18.50 -7.05
CA SER A 107 -3.82 18.29 -6.08
C SER A 107 -3.18 16.91 -6.18
N SER A 108 -3.95 15.89 -6.59
CA SER A 108 -3.41 14.54 -6.76
C SER A 108 -2.35 14.42 -7.86
N LYS A 109 -2.29 15.41 -8.76
CA LYS A 109 -1.29 15.50 -9.83
C LYS A 109 -0.02 16.25 -9.42
N PHE A 110 -0.06 16.92 -8.26
CA PHE A 110 1.09 17.66 -7.75
C PHE A 110 2.10 16.69 -7.14
N ASN A 111 3.36 16.86 -7.48
CA ASN A 111 4.47 16.02 -7.01
C ASN A 111 4.36 14.51 -7.31
N GLN A 112 3.58 14.08 -8.29
CA GLN A 112 3.47 12.66 -8.67
C GLN A 112 4.83 11.99 -8.94
N GLY A 113 5.80 12.74 -9.48
CA GLY A 113 7.15 12.23 -9.68
C GLY A 113 7.87 11.89 -8.37
N TYR A 114 7.62 12.65 -7.31
CA TYR A 114 8.12 12.35 -5.97
C TYR A 114 7.44 11.10 -5.40
N ASP A 115 6.11 11.06 -5.40
CA ASP A 115 5.34 9.94 -4.85
C ASP A 115 5.69 8.63 -5.56
N PHE A 116 5.80 8.66 -6.89
CA PHE A 116 6.24 7.52 -7.69
C PHE A 116 7.69 7.14 -7.38
N GLY A 117 8.56 8.14 -7.21
CA GLY A 117 9.97 7.96 -6.84
C GLY A 117 10.14 7.20 -5.54
N GLU A 118 9.33 7.51 -4.50
CA GLU A 118 9.36 6.81 -3.21
C GLU A 118 9.06 5.31 -3.35
N VAL A 119 8.11 4.95 -4.21
CA VAL A 119 7.75 3.54 -4.43
C VAL A 119 8.83 2.82 -5.24
N VAL A 120 9.41 3.50 -6.25
CA VAL A 120 10.55 2.96 -7.03
C VAL A 120 11.76 2.74 -6.13
N GLU A 121 12.08 3.72 -5.27
CA GLU A 121 13.19 3.63 -4.31
C GLU A 121 13.01 2.44 -3.37
N ALA A 122 11.83 2.28 -2.79
CA ALA A 122 11.51 1.15 -1.92
C ALA A 122 11.64 -0.19 -2.66
N ALA A 123 11.15 -0.29 -3.89
CA ALA A 123 11.26 -1.51 -4.70
C ALA A 123 12.72 -1.85 -5.06
N LEU A 124 13.52 -0.84 -5.38
CA LEU A 124 14.94 -1.04 -5.69
C LEU A 124 15.75 -1.41 -4.45
N LEU A 125 15.45 -0.81 -3.30
CA LEU A 125 16.07 -1.17 -2.04
C LEU A 125 15.73 -2.61 -1.64
N ASP A 126 14.48 -3.03 -1.81
CA ASP A 126 14.05 -4.43 -1.65
C ASP A 126 14.90 -5.38 -2.49
N MET A 127 15.04 -5.08 -3.77
CA MET A 127 15.86 -5.89 -4.69
C MET A 127 17.33 -5.92 -4.27
N LYS A 128 17.90 -4.81 -3.80
CA LYS A 128 19.28 -4.76 -3.30
C LYS A 128 19.48 -5.69 -2.11
N TRP A 129 18.57 -5.69 -1.14
CA TRP A 129 18.63 -6.59 0.01
C TRP A 129 18.51 -8.07 -0.38
N HIS A 130 17.58 -8.41 -1.26
CA HIS A 130 17.29 -9.79 -1.63
C HIS A 130 18.18 -10.35 -2.73
N ALA A 131 19.02 -9.52 -3.36
CA ALA A 131 20.07 -9.96 -4.27
C ALA A 131 21.40 -10.31 -3.58
N LEU A 132 21.52 -10.06 -2.26
CA LEU A 132 22.72 -10.40 -1.50
C LEU A 132 22.92 -11.91 -1.44
N SER A 133 24.17 -12.34 -1.63
CA SER A 133 24.57 -13.70 -1.29
C SER A 133 24.49 -13.92 0.23
N LYS A 134 24.42 -15.18 0.64
CA LYS A 134 24.45 -15.55 2.07
C LYS A 134 25.66 -14.99 2.81
N ALA A 135 26.83 -14.92 2.16
CA ALA A 135 28.04 -14.40 2.77
C ALA A 135 28.00 -12.88 2.95
N GLU A 136 27.50 -12.15 1.95
CA GLU A 136 27.32 -10.70 2.03
C GLU A 136 26.29 -10.33 3.09
N ALA A 137 25.14 -11.00 3.10
CA ALA A 137 24.10 -10.76 4.11
C ALA A 137 24.62 -11.05 5.54
N ALA A 138 25.40 -12.13 5.73
CA ALA A 138 25.98 -12.45 7.03
C ALA A 138 27.07 -11.47 7.49
N ALA A 139 27.64 -10.68 6.59
CA ALA A 139 28.62 -9.64 6.94
C ALA A 139 27.94 -8.37 7.49
N ILE A 140 26.66 -8.20 7.24
CA ILE A 140 25.85 -7.06 7.72
C ILE A 140 25.16 -7.47 9.04
N ASP A 141 25.92 -7.53 10.10
CA ASP A 141 25.55 -8.14 11.40
C ASP A 141 25.33 -7.12 12.53
N THR A 142 25.40 -5.80 12.23
CA THR A 142 25.13 -4.74 13.22
C THR A 142 24.21 -3.66 12.64
N PRO A 143 23.48 -2.90 13.47
CA PRO A 143 22.63 -1.80 13.02
C PRO A 143 23.36 -0.76 12.17
N GLU A 144 24.62 -0.45 12.52
CA GLU A 144 25.45 0.51 11.81
C GLU A 144 25.78 0.02 10.40
N LYS A 145 26.05 -1.29 10.24
CA LYS A 145 26.29 -1.90 8.92
C LYS A 145 25.02 -1.97 8.08
N VAL A 146 23.86 -2.16 8.71
CA VAL A 146 22.57 -2.09 8.01
C VAL A 146 22.36 -0.70 7.43
N SER A 147 22.54 0.35 8.24
CA SER A 147 22.42 1.73 7.76
C SER A 147 23.44 2.06 6.68
N ALA A 148 24.70 1.65 6.87
CA ALA A 148 25.77 1.89 5.88
C ALA A 148 25.49 1.17 4.55
N TYR A 149 24.94 -0.04 4.58
CA TYR A 149 24.55 -0.76 3.37
C TYR A 149 23.38 -0.06 2.66
N GLU A 150 22.35 0.36 3.39
CA GLU A 150 21.22 1.12 2.83
C GLU A 150 21.70 2.39 2.14
N ASP A 151 22.49 3.22 2.84
CA ASP A 151 23.00 4.47 2.29
C ASP A 151 23.89 4.23 1.04
N SER A 152 24.69 3.15 1.04
CA SER A 152 25.49 2.76 -0.13
C SER A 152 24.60 2.29 -1.29
N ALA A 153 23.58 1.50 -1.01
CA ALA A 153 22.66 0.98 -2.02
C ALA A 153 21.88 2.12 -2.70
N LEU A 154 21.39 3.09 -1.92
CA LEU A 154 20.68 4.27 -2.44
C LEU A 154 21.61 5.17 -3.26
N ARG A 155 22.83 5.38 -2.80
CA ARG A 155 23.86 6.13 -3.52
C ARG A 155 24.22 5.50 -4.86
N ASP A 156 24.43 4.19 -4.88
CA ASP A 156 24.74 3.44 -6.11
C ASP A 156 23.61 3.50 -7.13
N LEU A 157 22.37 3.64 -6.68
CA LEU A 157 21.17 3.83 -7.49
C LEU A 157 20.96 5.29 -7.93
N GLY A 158 21.72 6.25 -7.37
CA GLY A 158 21.52 7.67 -7.59
C GLY A 158 20.26 8.24 -6.95
N LEU A 159 19.78 7.58 -5.90
CA LEU A 159 18.53 7.90 -5.19
C LEU A 159 18.76 8.53 -3.80
N GLU A 160 20.01 8.63 -3.36
CA GLU A 160 20.36 9.28 -2.10
C GLU A 160 20.10 10.80 -2.19
N VAL A 161 19.25 11.31 -1.33
CA VAL A 161 18.98 12.74 -1.18
C VAL A 161 19.07 13.11 0.30
N ASP A 162 20.03 13.93 0.68
CA ASP A 162 20.38 14.27 2.07
C ASP A 162 19.19 14.73 2.92
N LEU A 163 18.27 15.50 2.34
CA LEU A 163 17.12 16.09 3.05
C LEU A 163 15.83 15.27 2.91
N VAL A 164 15.84 14.24 2.10
CA VAL A 164 14.66 13.42 1.80
C VAL A 164 15.02 11.96 2.05
N PRO A 165 14.76 11.44 3.25
CA PRO A 165 15.02 10.04 3.54
C PRO A 165 14.07 9.15 2.74
N PRO A 166 14.45 7.88 2.48
CA PRO A 166 13.59 6.94 1.80
C PRO A 166 12.29 6.72 2.59
N ARG A 167 11.20 6.43 1.88
CA ARG A 167 9.89 6.09 2.48
C ARG A 167 10.02 5.02 3.56
N TYR A 168 10.85 4.02 3.32
CA TYR A 168 11.13 2.94 4.26
C TYR A 168 12.63 2.83 4.50
N ARG A 169 13.05 3.07 5.75
CA ARG A 169 14.38 2.65 6.22
C ARG A 169 14.33 1.15 6.49
N THR A 170 15.40 0.45 6.22
CA THR A 170 15.51 -1.01 6.37
C THR A 170 15.01 -1.52 7.72
N THR A 171 15.24 -0.77 8.79
CA THR A 171 14.91 -1.14 10.18
C THR A 171 13.41 -1.23 10.47
N TYR A 172 12.55 -0.64 9.64
CA TYR A 172 11.09 -0.70 9.76
C TYR A 172 10.36 -1.12 8.47
N PHE A 173 11.09 -1.62 7.49
CA PHE A 173 10.53 -2.09 6.23
C PHE A 173 9.97 -3.52 6.36
N ASN A 174 8.97 -3.68 7.23
CA ASN A 174 8.38 -4.99 7.52
C ASN A 174 7.84 -5.72 6.29
N HIS A 175 7.35 -5.02 5.27
CA HIS A 175 6.81 -5.60 4.04
C HIS A 175 7.75 -6.64 3.44
N ILE A 176 9.05 -6.33 3.34
CA ILE A 176 10.04 -7.16 2.67
C ILE A 176 10.72 -8.16 3.60
N PHE A 177 10.60 -8.01 4.94
CA PHE A 177 11.25 -8.87 5.92
C PHE A 177 10.28 -9.72 6.75
N SER A 178 8.97 -9.67 6.47
CA SER A 178 7.95 -10.43 7.21
C SER A 178 7.88 -11.91 6.84
N GLY A 179 8.85 -12.44 6.13
CA GLY A 179 8.95 -13.85 5.76
C GLY A 179 8.39 -14.17 4.37
N PRO A 180 8.25 -15.48 4.04
CA PRO A 180 7.89 -15.91 2.68
C PRO A 180 6.51 -15.43 2.20
N ALA A 181 5.62 -15.09 3.12
CA ALA A 181 4.31 -14.52 2.80
C ALA A 181 4.34 -13.00 2.60
N GLY A 182 5.48 -12.34 2.86
CA GLY A 182 5.67 -10.92 2.66
C GLY A 182 6.04 -10.53 1.23
N TYR A 183 6.63 -9.36 1.10
CA TYR A 183 7.04 -8.76 -0.18
C TYR A 183 8.53 -8.91 -0.46
N SER A 184 9.19 -9.96 0.03
CA SER A 184 10.63 -10.21 -0.22
C SER A 184 10.91 -10.30 -1.71
N ALA A 185 11.75 -9.40 -2.25
CA ALA A 185 11.97 -9.17 -3.67
C ALA A 185 10.67 -8.98 -4.49
N GLY A 186 9.63 -8.46 -3.85
CA GLY A 186 8.28 -8.37 -4.39
C GLY A 186 7.64 -7.00 -4.22
N TYR A 187 8.32 -6.01 -3.64
CA TYR A 187 7.74 -4.68 -3.42
C TYR A 187 7.44 -3.94 -4.73
N TYR A 188 8.11 -4.30 -5.82
CA TYR A 188 7.81 -3.80 -7.18
C TYR A 188 6.36 -4.04 -7.61
N SER A 189 5.67 -4.96 -6.94
CA SER A 189 4.29 -5.36 -7.26
C SER A 189 3.32 -4.18 -7.29
N TYR A 190 3.48 -3.18 -6.40
CA TYR A 190 2.66 -1.97 -6.39
C TYR A 190 2.74 -1.18 -7.69
N LEU A 191 3.95 -1.04 -8.25
CA LEU A 191 4.15 -0.37 -9.54
C LEU A 191 3.60 -1.19 -10.69
N TRP A 192 3.78 -2.51 -10.62
CA TRP A 192 3.32 -3.43 -11.65
C TRP A 192 1.79 -3.45 -11.72
N THR A 193 1.12 -3.55 -10.58
CA THR A 193 -0.34 -3.57 -10.53
C THR A 193 -0.95 -2.20 -10.84
N GLN A 194 -0.31 -1.10 -10.46
CA GLN A 194 -0.71 0.23 -10.85
C GLN A 194 -0.63 0.46 -12.37
N MET A 195 0.30 -0.20 -13.05
CA MET A 195 0.36 -0.14 -14.52
C MET A 195 -0.79 -0.91 -15.19
N LEU A 196 -1.36 -1.91 -14.51
CA LEU A 196 -2.49 -2.70 -14.99
C LEU A 196 -3.86 -2.07 -14.67
N ASP A 197 -3.88 -1.16 -13.72
CA ASP A 197 -5.00 -0.38 -13.23
C ASP A 197 -5.40 0.73 -14.23
#